data_6dbbb48403ec52e74886f7969a7d5b56
#
_entry.id   6dbbb48403ec52e74886f7969a7d5b56
#
_cell.length_a   1.000
_cell.length_b   1.000
_cell.length_c   1.000
_cell.angle_alpha   90.00
_cell.angle_beta   90.00
_cell.angle_gamma   90.00
#
_symmetry.space_group_name_H-M   'P 1'
#
loop_
_entity.id
_entity.type
_entity.pdbx_description
1 polymer ?
#
loop_
_entity_poly.entity_id
_entity_poly.type
_entity_poly.pdbx_seq_one_letter_code
_entity_poly.pdbx_strand_id
1 'polypeptide(L)'
;MSTAPILEAAGLSVSFRGKDGSETVAVDGFSLTIRPGEFVGIMGEPGCGKSTAAIALMGLVRPPGRISAGSVQFLGRELLTLADEEIAEIRGRDIGLIVQNPRTSLHPMLTVGNQISRVYRAHNKVSKKAAWQHAIDMLRMVGMNDPERRVKAHAHELSSGMTQRVLIAMAMSSKPKLLIADEPTSGLDVTIQAQFLDQMWETANHTGSAVLLVTQDLGIVANYCDRVLIMAEGRIIEEAPVWQFFEAPEQDYSRRILATQRQEGDGETIRQAHHGELEDAETIVRIAGLYKQFPIRGSDKKVHAVDDVSFDIRRGETVGLVGESGSGKTTVGRCLVRLEEPTAGEVLFHDASLSAIRRAAFVPYRKAIQIVFQDPFDSMNPRWTVEKVLTEPLDLHTDLNPELKRARVVELLEMTGLDAALRSSQPRQLSAGQQQRVVIARAIATDPEFIVLDEPTSALSPETRIEIIQLLMQLSRKLGFAYLFISHDLTTVKYICHRVIVMYLGQVVEVGDKDAVFAAPRHPYSKALLASHLFPDISDRRVDRAERVTLEGEIPSPVSLPKGCYLYGRCPSQKDACANMPQELRAMPDGREIRCWRVTEGDLEDAQS
;
A
#
# COMPACT_ATOMS: atom_id res chain seq x y z
N MET A 1 -28.96 3.88 -25.42
CA MET A 1 -28.01 4.75 -24.69
C MET A 1 -27.26 5.58 -25.72
N SER A 2 -27.02 6.86 -25.49
CA SER A 2 -26.32 7.75 -26.43
C SER A 2 -24.92 7.21 -26.71
N THR A 3 -24.59 6.97 -27.97
CA THR A 3 -23.25 6.49 -28.41
C THR A 3 -22.22 7.61 -28.47
N ALA A 4 -22.63 8.87 -28.25
CA ALA A 4 -21.74 10.01 -28.31
C ALA A 4 -20.85 10.09 -27.05
N PRO A 5 -19.55 10.34 -27.22
CA PRO A 5 -18.61 10.48 -26.11
C PRO A 5 -18.92 11.70 -25.24
N ILE A 6 -18.58 11.62 -23.95
CA ILE A 6 -18.71 12.76 -23.04
C ILE A 6 -17.43 13.61 -23.04
N LEU A 7 -16.27 12.98 -23.30
CA LEU A 7 -15.00 13.65 -23.42
C LEU A 7 -14.24 13.12 -24.63
N GLU A 8 -13.67 14.03 -25.43
CA GLU A 8 -12.72 13.72 -26.51
C GLU A 8 -11.52 14.63 -26.40
N ALA A 9 -10.34 14.07 -26.21
CA ALA A 9 -9.07 14.75 -26.31
C ALA A 9 -8.35 14.30 -27.58
N ALA A 10 -7.83 15.24 -28.36
CA ALA A 10 -7.13 14.94 -29.60
C ALA A 10 -5.78 15.67 -29.64
N GLY A 11 -4.69 14.89 -29.73
CA GLY A 11 -3.33 15.41 -29.90
C GLY A 11 -2.85 16.33 -28.78
N LEU A 12 -3.34 16.17 -27.55
CA LEU A 12 -3.03 17.04 -26.40
C LEU A 12 -1.56 16.94 -26.05
N SER A 13 -0.86 18.09 -25.99
CA SER A 13 0.55 18.16 -25.62
C SER A 13 0.76 19.21 -24.52
N VAL A 14 1.60 18.86 -23.54
CA VAL A 14 1.93 19.73 -22.40
C VAL A 14 3.43 19.83 -22.23
N SER A 15 3.93 21.06 -22.13
CA SER A 15 5.34 21.33 -21.89
C SER A 15 5.56 22.18 -20.65
N PHE A 16 6.74 22.03 -20.02
CA PHE A 16 7.19 22.79 -18.87
C PHE A 16 8.48 23.52 -19.22
N ARG A 17 8.55 24.83 -18.90
CA ARG A 17 9.73 25.64 -19.12
C ARG A 17 10.64 25.61 -17.89
N GLY A 18 11.85 25.10 -18.05
CA GLY A 18 12.90 25.14 -17.03
C GLY A 18 13.40 26.53 -16.72
N LYS A 19 14.03 26.72 -15.56
CA LYS A 19 14.65 27.99 -15.15
C LYS A 19 15.81 28.42 -16.07
N ASP A 20 16.44 27.44 -16.69
CA ASP A 20 17.52 27.58 -17.68
C ASP A 20 17.04 27.87 -19.11
N GLY A 21 15.71 27.97 -19.32
CA GLY A 21 15.08 28.14 -20.61
C GLY A 21 14.85 26.86 -21.40
N SER A 22 15.25 25.69 -20.89
CA SER A 22 14.93 24.40 -21.48
C SER A 22 13.42 24.15 -21.48
N GLU A 23 12.93 23.42 -22.47
CA GLU A 23 11.53 22.97 -22.51
C GLU A 23 11.46 21.45 -22.43
N THR A 24 10.75 20.97 -21.43
CA THR A 24 10.51 19.52 -21.22
C THR A 24 9.07 19.21 -21.60
N VAL A 25 8.87 18.31 -22.55
CA VAL A 25 7.55 17.81 -22.95
C VAL A 25 7.16 16.70 -21.99
N ALA A 26 6.10 16.92 -21.23
CA ALA A 26 5.58 15.95 -20.27
C ALA A 26 4.45 15.09 -20.82
N VAL A 27 3.70 15.62 -21.81
CA VAL A 27 2.64 14.90 -22.54
C VAL A 27 2.80 15.27 -24.00
N ASP A 28 2.81 14.29 -24.88
CA ASP A 28 3.04 14.46 -26.31
C ASP A 28 2.01 13.68 -27.14
N GLY A 29 1.11 14.42 -27.80
CA GLY A 29 0.11 13.85 -28.72
C GLY A 29 -0.95 12.96 -28.06
N PHE A 30 -1.25 13.18 -26.78
CA PHE A 30 -2.22 12.39 -26.03
C PHE A 30 -3.63 12.51 -26.61
N SER A 31 -4.26 11.38 -26.93
CA SER A 31 -5.63 11.31 -27.44
C SER A 31 -6.45 10.31 -26.64
N LEU A 32 -7.68 10.68 -26.27
CA LEU A 32 -8.55 9.89 -25.41
C LEU A 32 -10.01 10.19 -25.73
N THR A 33 -10.82 9.15 -25.77
CA THR A 33 -12.28 9.27 -25.84
C THR A 33 -12.90 8.55 -24.64
N ILE A 34 -13.84 9.19 -23.93
CA ILE A 34 -14.56 8.58 -22.79
C ILE A 34 -16.06 8.58 -23.08
N ARG A 35 -16.70 7.44 -22.89
CA ARG A 35 -18.14 7.24 -23.07
C ARG A 35 -18.91 7.40 -21.75
N PRO A 36 -20.22 7.68 -21.78
CA PRO A 36 -21.03 7.73 -20.56
C PRO A 36 -20.97 6.42 -19.75
N GLY A 37 -20.70 6.51 -18.45
CA GLY A 37 -20.63 5.37 -17.55
C GLY A 37 -19.41 4.47 -17.72
N GLU A 38 -18.45 4.83 -18.58
CA GLU A 38 -17.23 4.05 -18.82
C GLU A 38 -16.19 4.30 -17.74
N PHE A 39 -15.53 3.25 -17.27
CA PHE A 39 -14.37 3.31 -16.37
C PHE A 39 -13.09 3.10 -17.17
N VAL A 40 -12.33 4.17 -17.35
CA VAL A 40 -11.08 4.15 -18.13
C VAL A 40 -9.88 4.31 -17.22
N GLY A 41 -8.93 3.35 -17.28
CA GLY A 41 -7.67 3.41 -16.56
C GLY A 41 -6.57 4.06 -17.38
N ILE A 42 -5.78 4.96 -16.80
CA ILE A 42 -4.47 5.39 -17.34
C ILE A 42 -3.38 4.80 -16.46
N MET A 43 -2.51 4.02 -17.06
CA MET A 43 -1.43 3.32 -16.38
C MET A 43 -0.06 3.62 -17.00
N GLY A 44 1.01 3.45 -16.22
CA GLY A 44 2.40 3.66 -16.65
C GLY A 44 3.31 3.98 -15.47
N GLU A 45 4.62 4.09 -15.72
CA GLU A 45 5.62 4.39 -14.69
C GLU A 45 5.45 5.76 -14.02
N PRO A 46 5.99 5.96 -12.81
CA PRO A 46 6.07 7.27 -12.18
C PRO A 46 6.77 8.27 -13.11
N GLY A 47 6.19 9.46 -13.26
CA GLY A 47 6.79 10.53 -14.07
C GLY A 47 6.53 10.44 -15.58
N CYS A 48 5.84 9.41 -16.11
CA CYS A 48 5.53 9.30 -17.54
C CYS A 48 4.46 10.30 -18.05
N GLY A 49 3.89 11.17 -17.19
CA GLY A 49 2.96 12.23 -17.60
C GLY A 49 1.49 12.01 -17.28
N LYS A 50 1.07 10.91 -16.65
CA LYS A 50 -0.35 10.56 -16.35
C LYS A 50 -1.12 11.68 -15.64
N SER A 51 -0.63 12.11 -14.47
CA SER A 51 -1.24 13.20 -13.69
C SER A 51 -1.27 14.52 -14.48
N THR A 52 -0.24 14.78 -15.28
CA THR A 52 -0.20 15.95 -16.16
C THR A 52 -1.28 15.88 -17.23
N ALA A 53 -1.46 14.70 -17.85
CA ALA A 53 -2.54 14.49 -18.82
C ALA A 53 -3.92 14.67 -18.15
N ALA A 54 -4.14 14.07 -16.97
CA ALA A 54 -5.40 14.18 -16.24
C ALA A 54 -5.78 15.65 -15.91
N ILE A 55 -4.86 16.45 -15.41
CA ILE A 55 -5.12 17.86 -15.13
C ILE A 55 -5.24 18.72 -16.40
N ALA A 56 -4.55 18.34 -17.48
CA ALA A 56 -4.63 19.03 -18.77
C ALA A 56 -6.01 18.86 -19.42
N LEU A 57 -6.67 17.71 -19.25
CA LEU A 57 -8.06 17.49 -19.70
C LEU A 57 -9.06 18.47 -19.07
N MET A 58 -8.72 19.03 -17.91
CA MET A 58 -9.54 20.05 -17.24
C MET A 58 -9.03 21.48 -17.48
N GLY A 59 -7.97 21.68 -18.30
CA GLY A 59 -7.33 22.98 -18.47
C GLY A 59 -6.71 23.54 -17.18
N LEU A 60 -6.24 22.68 -16.25
CA LEU A 60 -5.69 23.06 -14.95
C LEU A 60 -4.14 23.08 -14.91
N VAL A 61 -3.47 23.01 -16.05
CA VAL A 61 -2.01 23.12 -16.14
C VAL A 61 -1.59 24.53 -15.71
N ARG A 62 -0.75 24.61 -14.67
CA ARG A 62 -0.28 25.88 -14.10
C ARG A 62 1.14 26.21 -14.55
N PRO A 63 1.50 27.51 -14.69
CA PRO A 63 2.88 27.91 -14.91
C PRO A 63 3.85 27.26 -13.92
N PRO A 64 5.06 26.81 -14.35
CA PRO A 64 5.67 27.04 -15.68
C PRO A 64 5.20 26.10 -16.79
N GLY A 65 4.19 25.24 -16.53
CA GLY A 65 3.57 24.37 -17.53
C GLY A 65 2.59 25.11 -18.43
N ARG A 66 2.46 24.63 -19.67
CA ARG A 66 1.47 25.10 -20.64
C ARG A 66 0.97 23.96 -21.53
N ILE A 67 -0.28 24.03 -21.95
CA ILE A 67 -0.81 23.19 -23.03
C ILE A 67 -0.29 23.82 -24.34
N SER A 68 0.52 23.06 -25.08
CA SER A 68 1.22 23.54 -26.28
C SER A 68 0.49 23.20 -27.59
N ALA A 69 -0.32 22.13 -27.57
CA ALA A 69 -1.11 21.67 -28.73
C ALA A 69 -2.29 20.80 -28.30
N GLY A 70 -3.22 20.56 -29.23
CA GLY A 70 -4.35 19.68 -29.08
C GLY A 70 -5.65 20.38 -28.74
N SER A 71 -6.71 19.59 -28.56
CA SER A 71 -8.05 20.02 -28.20
C SER A 71 -8.67 19.10 -27.17
N VAL A 72 -9.60 19.62 -26.37
CA VAL A 72 -10.37 18.85 -25.37
C VAL A 72 -11.84 19.24 -25.49
N GLN A 73 -12.64 18.37 -26.07
CA GLN A 73 -14.09 18.55 -26.18
C GLN A 73 -14.80 17.80 -25.03
N PHE A 74 -15.62 18.50 -24.30
CA PHE A 74 -16.50 17.95 -23.26
C PHE A 74 -17.94 18.26 -23.60
N LEU A 75 -18.75 17.22 -23.82
CA LEU A 75 -20.15 17.33 -24.28
C LEU A 75 -20.29 18.23 -25.53
N GLY A 76 -19.35 18.12 -26.47
CA GLY A 76 -19.30 18.89 -27.72
C GLY A 76 -18.82 20.35 -27.55
N ARG A 77 -18.33 20.76 -26.37
CA ARG A 77 -17.75 22.09 -26.13
C ARG A 77 -16.23 21.99 -25.98
N GLU A 78 -15.49 22.84 -26.71
CA GLU A 78 -14.02 22.89 -26.62
C GLU A 78 -13.59 23.59 -25.32
N LEU A 79 -13.00 22.84 -24.38
CA LEU A 79 -12.69 23.36 -23.04
C LEU A 79 -11.53 24.36 -23.02
N LEU A 80 -10.52 24.16 -23.89
CA LEU A 80 -9.28 24.92 -23.85
C LEU A 80 -9.44 26.35 -24.37
N THR A 81 -10.55 26.65 -25.04
CA THR A 81 -10.86 27.97 -25.60
C THR A 81 -11.94 28.73 -24.81
N LEU A 82 -12.50 28.11 -23.77
CA LEU A 82 -13.52 28.74 -22.92
C LEU A 82 -12.91 29.85 -22.07
N ALA A 83 -13.71 30.88 -21.79
CA ALA A 83 -13.36 31.88 -20.79
C ALA A 83 -13.32 31.29 -19.37
N ASP A 84 -12.58 31.90 -18.45
CA ASP A 84 -12.39 31.41 -17.08
C ASP A 84 -13.72 31.21 -16.33
N GLU A 85 -14.71 32.07 -16.56
CA GLU A 85 -16.04 31.95 -15.97
C GLU A 85 -16.81 30.74 -16.50
N GLU A 86 -16.73 30.47 -17.82
CA GLU A 86 -17.42 29.34 -18.46
C GLU A 86 -16.83 27.99 -18.03
N ILE A 87 -15.50 27.88 -17.99
CA ILE A 87 -14.85 26.64 -17.55
C ILE A 87 -15.03 26.40 -16.04
N ALA A 88 -15.13 27.47 -15.22
CA ALA A 88 -15.43 27.37 -13.80
C ALA A 88 -16.84 26.79 -13.53
N GLU A 89 -17.81 27.03 -14.43
CA GLU A 89 -19.13 26.41 -14.33
C GLU A 89 -19.10 24.89 -14.58
N ILE A 90 -18.20 24.41 -15.43
CA ILE A 90 -18.05 22.98 -15.76
C ILE A 90 -17.28 22.26 -14.65
N ARG A 91 -16.20 22.85 -14.14
CA ARG A 91 -15.36 22.28 -13.08
C ARG A 91 -16.13 22.22 -11.78
N GLY A 92 -16.22 21.03 -11.17
CA GLY A 92 -16.97 20.78 -9.93
C GLY A 92 -18.47 20.54 -10.12
N ARG A 93 -19.08 20.95 -11.25
CA ARG A 93 -20.45 20.63 -11.61
C ARG A 93 -20.54 19.40 -12.49
N ASP A 94 -19.91 19.45 -13.66
CA ASP A 94 -19.99 18.41 -14.70
C ASP A 94 -18.73 17.53 -14.74
N ILE A 95 -17.57 18.05 -14.31
CA ILE A 95 -16.33 17.29 -14.13
C ILE A 95 -15.88 17.40 -12.67
N GLY A 96 -15.86 16.27 -11.96
CA GLY A 96 -15.29 16.14 -10.61
C GLY A 96 -13.80 15.75 -10.68
N LEU A 97 -13.01 16.16 -9.68
CA LEU A 97 -11.60 15.81 -9.57
C LEU A 97 -11.27 15.31 -8.17
N ILE A 98 -10.64 14.13 -8.08
CA ILE A 98 -9.98 13.62 -6.89
C ILE A 98 -8.48 13.64 -7.16
N VAL A 99 -7.71 14.38 -6.33
CA VAL A 99 -6.28 14.57 -6.50
C VAL A 99 -5.47 13.62 -5.62
N GLN A 100 -4.20 13.41 -5.98
CA GLN A 100 -3.30 12.41 -5.41
C GLN A 100 -3.06 12.54 -3.90
N ASN A 101 -3.12 13.67 -3.25
CA ASN A 101 -2.80 13.85 -1.83
C ASN A 101 -4.02 14.29 -1.00
N PRO A 102 -4.80 13.35 -0.44
CA PRO A 102 -6.03 13.66 0.29
C PRO A 102 -5.84 14.63 1.45
N ARG A 103 -4.78 14.45 2.25
CA ARG A 103 -4.53 15.25 3.46
C ARG A 103 -4.22 16.71 3.16
N THR A 104 -3.55 17.00 2.06
CA THR A 104 -3.21 18.38 1.64
C THR A 104 -4.32 19.04 0.84
N SER A 105 -5.32 18.27 0.40
CA SER A 105 -6.42 18.75 -0.44
C SER A 105 -7.56 19.38 0.35
N LEU A 106 -7.71 19.03 1.64
CA LEU A 106 -8.68 19.65 2.53
C LEU A 106 -8.11 20.91 3.19
N HIS A 107 -8.92 21.97 3.23
CA HIS A 107 -8.54 23.20 3.90
C HIS A 107 -8.53 22.99 5.44
N PRO A 108 -7.41 23.20 6.13
CA PRO A 108 -7.27 22.82 7.54
C PRO A 108 -8.17 23.61 8.50
N MET A 109 -8.51 24.87 8.15
CA MET A 109 -9.30 25.78 8.98
C MET A 109 -10.81 25.70 8.73
N LEU A 110 -11.26 24.91 7.76
CA LEU A 110 -12.69 24.78 7.43
C LEU A 110 -13.17 23.42 7.87
N THR A 111 -14.42 23.39 8.39
CA THR A 111 -15.07 22.11 8.65
C THR A 111 -15.39 21.38 7.36
N VAL A 112 -15.50 20.06 7.44
CA VAL A 112 -15.91 19.18 6.32
C VAL A 112 -17.18 19.67 5.65
N GLY A 113 -18.21 19.95 6.46
CA GLY A 113 -19.49 20.44 5.94
C GLY A 113 -19.38 21.78 5.21
N ASN A 114 -18.52 22.67 5.68
CA ASN A 114 -18.30 23.94 5.00
C ASN A 114 -17.63 23.73 3.64
N GLN A 115 -16.69 22.78 3.53
CA GLN A 115 -15.98 22.50 2.28
C GLN A 115 -16.92 21.88 1.25
N ILE A 116 -17.68 20.83 1.61
CA ILE A 116 -18.68 20.20 0.74
C ILE A 116 -19.77 21.21 0.34
N SER A 117 -20.32 21.96 1.33
CA SER A 117 -21.36 22.95 1.07
C SER A 117 -20.91 24.08 0.14
N ARG A 118 -19.62 24.48 0.19
CA ARG A 118 -19.07 25.50 -0.73
C ARG A 118 -19.04 25.00 -2.16
N VAL A 119 -18.57 23.78 -2.40
CA VAL A 119 -18.56 23.17 -3.74
C VAL A 119 -19.98 23.12 -4.29
N TYR A 120 -20.92 22.59 -3.50
CA TYR A 120 -22.32 22.47 -3.93
C TYR A 120 -22.96 23.83 -4.24
N ARG A 121 -22.76 24.84 -3.39
CA ARG A 121 -23.30 26.20 -3.57
C ARG A 121 -22.65 26.99 -4.70
N ALA A 122 -21.43 26.65 -5.09
CA ALA A 122 -20.79 27.29 -6.24
C ALA A 122 -21.59 27.07 -7.54
N HIS A 123 -22.27 25.91 -7.64
CA HIS A 123 -22.99 25.50 -8.83
C HIS A 123 -24.52 25.45 -8.66
N ASN A 124 -25.01 25.56 -7.43
CA ASN A 124 -26.44 25.44 -7.12
C ASN A 124 -26.94 26.66 -6.31
N LYS A 125 -27.99 27.29 -6.76
CA LYS A 125 -28.64 28.42 -6.07
C LYS A 125 -29.48 27.94 -4.89
N VAL A 126 -28.80 27.51 -3.80
CA VAL A 126 -29.46 26.96 -2.60
C VAL A 126 -29.11 27.73 -1.33
N SER A 127 -29.96 27.65 -0.32
CA SER A 127 -29.67 28.25 0.99
C SER A 127 -28.51 27.56 1.70
N LYS A 128 -27.84 28.26 2.63
CA LYS A 128 -26.78 27.67 3.47
C LYS A 128 -27.26 26.42 4.22
N LYS A 129 -28.49 26.43 4.72
CA LYS A 129 -29.10 25.30 5.45
C LYS A 129 -29.29 24.09 4.54
N ALA A 130 -29.80 24.30 3.33
CA ALA A 130 -29.99 23.22 2.35
C ALA A 130 -28.62 22.63 1.90
N ALA A 131 -27.61 23.46 1.66
CA ALA A 131 -26.26 22.98 1.32
C ALA A 131 -25.58 22.23 2.48
N TRP A 132 -25.85 22.64 3.72
CA TRP A 132 -25.36 21.91 4.90
C TRP A 132 -26.03 20.54 5.03
N GLN A 133 -27.33 20.45 4.82
CA GLN A 133 -28.05 19.18 4.80
C GLN A 133 -27.51 18.27 3.67
N HIS A 134 -27.32 18.83 2.47
CA HIS A 134 -26.72 18.12 1.37
C HIS A 134 -25.31 17.58 1.72
N ALA A 135 -24.49 18.34 2.45
CA ALA A 135 -23.19 17.87 2.90
C ALA A 135 -23.30 16.63 3.83
N ILE A 136 -24.30 16.61 4.73
CA ILE A 136 -24.58 15.45 5.58
C ILE A 136 -25.01 14.25 4.72
N ASP A 137 -25.89 14.47 3.74
CA ASP A 137 -26.37 13.41 2.85
C ASP A 137 -25.25 12.83 1.98
N MET A 138 -24.32 13.68 1.51
CA MET A 138 -23.12 13.25 0.78
C MET A 138 -22.18 12.42 1.68
N LEU A 139 -21.97 12.83 2.94
CA LEU A 139 -21.17 12.04 3.88
C LEU A 139 -21.83 10.68 4.18
N ARG A 140 -23.14 10.62 4.25
CA ARG A 140 -23.90 9.37 4.41
C ARG A 140 -23.76 8.48 3.18
N MET A 141 -23.86 9.06 1.98
CA MET A 141 -23.70 8.35 0.70
C MET A 141 -22.31 7.68 0.59
N VAL A 142 -21.24 8.34 1.04
CA VAL A 142 -19.90 7.75 1.04
C VAL A 142 -19.63 6.86 2.27
N GLY A 143 -20.64 6.43 3.00
CA GLY A 143 -20.52 5.51 4.13
C GLY A 143 -19.78 6.08 5.35
N MET A 144 -19.84 7.41 5.57
CA MET A 144 -19.25 8.04 6.75
C MET A 144 -20.11 7.73 7.99
N ASN A 145 -19.50 7.18 9.01
CA ASN A 145 -20.17 6.98 10.31
C ASN A 145 -20.43 8.30 11.02
N ASP A 146 -21.61 8.45 11.63
CA ASP A 146 -22.04 9.65 12.36
C ASP A 146 -21.87 10.94 11.54
N PRO A 147 -22.49 11.04 10.33
CA PRO A 147 -22.27 12.15 9.41
C PRO A 147 -22.68 13.50 10.00
N GLU A 148 -23.66 13.53 10.91
CA GLU A 148 -24.16 14.72 11.61
C GLU A 148 -23.08 15.32 12.55
N ARG A 149 -22.23 14.48 13.11
CA ARG A 149 -21.08 14.90 13.91
C ARG A 149 -19.89 15.23 13.02
N ARG A 150 -19.58 14.34 12.06
CA ARG A 150 -18.39 14.45 11.19
C ARG A 150 -18.45 15.67 10.27
N VAL A 151 -19.63 16.12 9.88
CA VAL A 151 -19.80 17.35 9.08
C VAL A 151 -19.23 18.59 9.77
N LYS A 152 -19.11 18.58 11.12
CA LYS A 152 -18.53 19.66 11.92
C LYS A 152 -17.04 19.51 12.18
N ALA A 153 -16.45 18.35 11.87
CA ALA A 153 -15.04 18.07 12.10
C ALA A 153 -14.13 18.84 11.11
N HIS A 154 -12.89 19.07 11.50
CA HIS A 154 -11.84 19.63 10.66
C HIS A 154 -10.95 18.51 10.07
N ALA A 155 -10.17 18.83 9.04
CA ALA A 155 -9.35 17.85 8.35
C ALA A 155 -8.38 17.08 9.27
N HIS A 156 -7.81 17.74 10.27
CA HIS A 156 -6.87 17.13 11.23
C HIS A 156 -7.52 16.17 12.25
N GLU A 157 -8.85 16.18 12.36
CA GLU A 157 -9.62 15.28 13.22
C GLU A 157 -10.04 13.99 12.50
N LEU A 158 -9.67 13.84 11.21
CA LEU A 158 -10.06 12.73 10.35
C LEU A 158 -8.91 11.74 10.16
N SER A 159 -9.23 10.45 10.10
CA SER A 159 -8.30 9.44 9.58
C SER A 159 -8.08 9.61 8.07
N SER A 160 -7.06 8.95 7.51
CA SER A 160 -6.78 9.01 6.07
C SER A 160 -7.98 8.54 5.24
N GLY A 161 -8.59 7.41 5.61
CA GLY A 161 -9.79 6.89 4.92
C GLY A 161 -11.00 7.81 5.02
N MET A 162 -11.22 8.46 6.19
CA MET A 162 -12.27 9.47 6.35
C MET A 162 -12.02 10.69 5.45
N THR A 163 -10.78 11.16 5.39
CA THR A 163 -10.39 12.29 4.53
C THR A 163 -10.69 11.99 3.05
N GLN A 164 -10.41 10.78 2.60
CA GLN A 164 -10.71 10.39 1.22
C GLN A 164 -12.21 10.29 0.95
N ARG A 165 -13.00 9.72 1.87
CA ARG A 165 -14.47 9.74 1.76
C ARG A 165 -15.01 11.16 1.64
N VAL A 166 -14.44 12.13 2.37
CA VAL A 166 -14.79 13.55 2.21
C VAL A 166 -14.47 14.07 0.82
N LEU A 167 -13.31 13.68 0.24
CA LEU A 167 -12.94 14.09 -1.12
C LEU A 167 -13.89 13.51 -2.19
N ILE A 168 -14.31 12.23 -2.04
CA ILE A 168 -15.37 11.68 -2.92
C ILE A 168 -16.66 12.49 -2.76
N ALA A 169 -17.09 12.73 -1.51
CA ALA A 169 -18.29 13.50 -1.24
C ALA A 169 -18.24 14.90 -1.87
N MET A 170 -17.06 15.55 -1.83
CA MET A 170 -16.85 16.84 -2.50
C MET A 170 -16.90 16.71 -4.03
N ALA A 171 -16.16 15.79 -4.61
CA ALA A 171 -16.07 15.59 -6.06
C ALA A 171 -17.40 15.15 -6.66
N MET A 172 -18.20 14.34 -5.94
CA MET A 172 -19.50 13.84 -6.37
C MET A 172 -20.67 14.71 -5.95
N SER A 173 -20.44 15.81 -5.23
CA SER A 173 -21.47 16.68 -4.64
C SER A 173 -22.47 17.22 -5.67
N SER A 174 -22.04 17.48 -6.90
CA SER A 174 -22.91 17.97 -7.98
C SER A 174 -23.32 16.86 -8.97
N LYS A 175 -23.04 15.59 -8.68
CA LYS A 175 -23.28 14.44 -9.57
C LYS A 175 -22.66 14.66 -10.95
N PRO A 176 -21.31 14.77 -11.02
CA PRO A 176 -20.64 15.07 -12.28
C PRO A 176 -20.85 13.97 -13.31
N LYS A 177 -20.77 14.31 -14.59
CA LYS A 177 -20.83 13.34 -15.70
C LYS A 177 -19.50 12.61 -15.89
N LEU A 178 -18.40 13.25 -15.50
CA LEU A 178 -17.06 12.68 -15.51
C LEU A 178 -16.39 12.90 -14.15
N LEU A 179 -15.85 11.84 -13.57
CA LEU A 179 -14.97 11.88 -12.41
C LEU A 179 -13.54 11.56 -12.86
N ILE A 180 -12.62 12.47 -12.64
CA ILE A 180 -11.17 12.22 -12.82
C ILE A 180 -10.58 11.94 -11.44
N ALA A 181 -9.93 10.78 -11.29
CA ALA A 181 -9.34 10.35 -10.03
C ALA A 181 -7.86 10.02 -10.25
N ASP A 182 -6.97 10.88 -9.73
CA ASP A 182 -5.52 10.76 -9.88
C ASP A 182 -4.90 10.11 -8.64
N GLU A 183 -4.48 8.85 -8.79
CA GLU A 183 -3.96 7.98 -7.71
C GLU A 183 -4.79 8.08 -6.40
N PRO A 184 -6.12 7.88 -6.46
CA PRO A 184 -7.02 8.24 -5.36
C PRO A 184 -6.84 7.37 -4.12
N THR A 185 -6.13 6.25 -4.22
CA THR A 185 -5.91 5.28 -3.14
C THR A 185 -4.47 5.26 -2.62
N SER A 186 -3.61 6.16 -3.12
CA SER A 186 -2.23 6.25 -2.68
C SER A 186 -2.13 6.50 -1.17
N GLY A 187 -1.37 5.64 -0.46
CA GLY A 187 -1.19 5.72 1.00
C GLY A 187 -2.37 5.23 1.83
N LEU A 188 -3.30 4.47 1.25
CA LEU A 188 -4.34 3.73 1.96
C LEU A 188 -3.94 2.29 2.23
N ASP A 189 -4.43 1.77 3.35
CA ASP A 189 -4.42 0.34 3.62
C ASP A 189 -5.35 -0.42 2.66
N VAL A 190 -4.99 -1.67 2.35
CA VAL A 190 -5.67 -2.53 1.37
C VAL A 190 -7.19 -2.61 1.57
N THR A 191 -7.66 -2.76 2.82
CA THR A 191 -9.08 -2.83 3.12
C THR A 191 -9.81 -1.50 2.89
N ILE A 192 -9.17 -0.38 3.25
CA ILE A 192 -9.72 0.96 3.03
C ILE A 192 -9.68 1.31 1.54
N GLN A 193 -8.63 0.91 0.82
CA GLN A 193 -8.51 1.08 -0.63
C GLN A 193 -9.67 0.39 -1.36
N ALA A 194 -9.92 -0.88 -1.07
CA ALA A 194 -11.02 -1.62 -1.68
C ALA A 194 -12.39 -1.00 -1.36
N GLN A 195 -12.64 -0.64 -0.11
CA GLN A 195 -13.89 0.05 0.29
C GLN A 195 -14.09 1.38 -0.44
N PHE A 196 -13.00 2.14 -0.60
CA PHE A 196 -13.02 3.40 -1.32
C PHE A 196 -13.38 3.21 -2.80
N LEU A 197 -12.74 2.27 -3.45
CA LEU A 197 -12.97 1.98 -4.87
C LEU A 197 -14.36 1.40 -5.11
N ASP A 198 -14.84 0.51 -4.23
CA ASP A 198 -16.21 0.01 -4.26
C ASP A 198 -17.22 1.17 -4.18
N GLN A 199 -17.04 2.06 -3.20
CA GLN A 199 -17.91 3.20 -2.98
C GLN A 199 -17.90 4.18 -4.17
N MET A 200 -16.71 4.42 -4.74
CA MET A 200 -16.55 5.25 -5.93
C MET A 200 -17.25 4.61 -7.14
N TRP A 201 -17.06 3.32 -7.35
CA TRP A 201 -17.67 2.56 -8.45
C TRP A 201 -19.20 2.51 -8.32
N GLU A 202 -19.73 2.18 -7.15
CA GLU A 202 -21.17 2.16 -6.88
C GLU A 202 -21.80 3.54 -7.07
N THR A 203 -21.17 4.58 -6.55
CA THR A 203 -21.65 5.95 -6.70
C THR A 203 -21.66 6.40 -8.15
N ALA A 204 -20.60 6.14 -8.90
CA ALA A 204 -20.50 6.50 -10.31
C ALA A 204 -21.52 5.75 -11.17
N ASN A 205 -21.71 4.44 -10.95
CA ASN A 205 -22.73 3.65 -11.65
C ASN A 205 -24.15 4.14 -11.32
N HIS A 206 -24.43 4.45 -10.05
CA HIS A 206 -25.74 4.93 -9.63
C HIS A 206 -26.08 6.31 -10.25
N THR A 207 -25.08 7.15 -10.45
CA THR A 207 -25.24 8.49 -11.06
C THR A 207 -25.11 8.48 -12.58
N GLY A 208 -24.63 7.38 -13.18
CA GLY A 208 -24.28 7.29 -14.60
C GLY A 208 -23.03 8.09 -14.98
N SER A 209 -22.16 8.39 -14.00
CA SER A 209 -20.91 9.11 -14.20
C SER A 209 -19.86 8.20 -14.85
N ALA A 210 -19.10 8.71 -15.83
CA ALA A 210 -17.89 8.03 -16.28
C ALA A 210 -16.72 8.34 -15.33
N VAL A 211 -15.73 7.47 -15.30
CA VAL A 211 -14.55 7.61 -14.43
C VAL A 211 -13.27 7.48 -15.24
N LEU A 212 -12.38 8.46 -15.11
CA LEU A 212 -11.00 8.38 -15.57
C LEU A 212 -10.10 8.15 -14.35
N LEU A 213 -9.54 6.96 -14.25
CA LEU A 213 -8.73 6.53 -13.11
C LEU A 213 -7.25 6.48 -13.49
N VAL A 214 -6.44 7.33 -12.88
CA VAL A 214 -4.98 7.27 -13.02
C VAL A 214 -4.43 6.44 -11.88
N THR A 215 -3.69 5.39 -12.22
CA THR A 215 -3.11 4.47 -11.23
C THR A 215 -1.83 3.80 -11.76
N GLN A 216 -1.04 3.24 -10.85
CA GLN A 216 0.10 2.37 -11.15
C GLN A 216 -0.20 0.91 -10.77
N ASP A 217 -1.37 0.64 -10.20
CA ASP A 217 -1.77 -0.66 -9.67
C ASP A 217 -2.61 -1.42 -10.70
N LEU A 218 -2.05 -2.52 -11.25
CA LEU A 218 -2.75 -3.42 -12.17
C LEU A 218 -3.98 -4.08 -11.54
N GLY A 219 -3.94 -4.34 -10.24
CA GLY A 219 -5.07 -4.91 -9.53
C GLY A 219 -6.28 -3.98 -9.57
N ILE A 220 -6.08 -2.66 -9.44
CA ILE A 220 -7.16 -1.68 -9.58
C ILE A 220 -7.72 -1.71 -10.99
N VAL A 221 -6.85 -1.70 -12.01
CA VAL A 221 -7.27 -1.73 -13.42
C VAL A 221 -8.06 -3.01 -13.73
N ALA A 222 -7.54 -4.19 -13.32
CA ALA A 222 -8.21 -5.47 -13.52
C ALA A 222 -9.61 -5.49 -12.91
N ASN A 223 -9.76 -4.96 -11.71
CA ASN A 223 -10.97 -5.11 -10.91
C ASN A 223 -12.05 -4.07 -11.21
N TYR A 224 -11.71 -2.85 -11.70
CA TYR A 224 -12.67 -1.74 -11.82
C TYR A 224 -12.76 -1.12 -13.21
N CYS A 225 -11.75 -1.24 -14.08
CA CYS A 225 -11.77 -0.57 -15.39
C CYS A 225 -12.38 -1.45 -16.49
N ASP A 226 -13.00 -0.80 -17.48
CA ASP A 226 -13.50 -1.44 -18.70
C ASP A 226 -12.41 -1.45 -19.77
N ARG A 227 -11.60 -0.39 -19.81
CA ARG A 227 -10.54 -0.14 -20.78
C ARG A 227 -9.33 0.49 -20.09
N VAL A 228 -8.13 0.22 -20.62
CA VAL A 228 -6.89 0.75 -20.11
C VAL A 228 -6.07 1.42 -21.22
N LEU A 229 -5.42 2.53 -20.88
CA LEU A 229 -4.42 3.21 -21.67
C LEU A 229 -3.07 3.08 -20.97
N ILE A 230 -2.09 2.55 -21.67
CA ILE A 230 -0.72 2.45 -21.19
C ILE A 230 0.07 3.63 -21.69
N MET A 231 0.67 4.36 -20.76
CA MET A 231 1.40 5.59 -21.04
C MET A 231 2.88 5.44 -20.71
N ALA A 232 3.76 5.79 -21.64
CA ALA A 232 5.20 5.84 -21.46
C ALA A 232 5.75 7.10 -22.13
N GLU A 233 6.75 7.74 -21.52
CA GLU A 233 7.46 8.92 -22.07
C GLU A 233 6.53 10.02 -22.62
N GLY A 234 5.42 10.27 -21.93
CA GLY A 234 4.45 11.29 -22.31
C GLY A 234 3.42 10.86 -23.38
N ARG A 235 3.48 9.65 -23.91
CA ARG A 235 2.63 9.15 -25.00
C ARG A 235 1.81 7.93 -24.58
N ILE A 236 0.64 7.77 -25.18
CA ILE A 236 -0.10 6.50 -25.13
C ILE A 236 0.59 5.54 -26.09
N ILE A 237 1.02 4.39 -25.58
CA ILE A 237 1.67 3.33 -26.35
C ILE A 237 0.74 2.16 -26.64
N GLU A 238 -0.27 1.94 -25.81
CA GLU A 238 -1.30 0.92 -26.01
C GLU A 238 -2.62 1.38 -25.41
N GLU A 239 -3.72 1.07 -26.09
CA GLU A 239 -5.08 1.24 -25.61
C GLU A 239 -5.87 -0.02 -25.94
N ALA A 240 -6.45 -0.66 -24.92
CA ALA A 240 -7.19 -1.91 -25.10
C ALA A 240 -8.33 -2.06 -24.06
N PRO A 241 -9.38 -2.83 -24.36
CA PRO A 241 -10.27 -3.37 -23.34
C PRO A 241 -9.46 -4.13 -22.28
N VAL A 242 -9.86 -4.04 -21.01
CA VAL A 242 -9.08 -4.63 -19.91
C VAL A 242 -8.82 -6.11 -20.12
N TRP A 243 -9.83 -6.89 -20.54
CA TRP A 243 -9.67 -8.33 -20.79
C TRP A 243 -8.60 -8.61 -21.87
N GLN A 244 -8.56 -7.84 -22.97
CA GLN A 244 -7.58 -7.99 -24.04
C GLN A 244 -6.17 -7.65 -23.56
N PHE A 245 -6.03 -6.55 -22.81
CA PHE A 245 -4.75 -6.15 -22.25
C PHE A 245 -4.15 -7.23 -21.34
N PHE A 246 -4.97 -7.86 -20.49
CA PHE A 246 -4.49 -8.91 -19.60
C PHE A 246 -4.22 -10.25 -20.28
N GLU A 247 -4.97 -10.62 -21.32
CA GLU A 247 -4.80 -11.90 -22.03
C GLU A 247 -3.76 -11.83 -23.16
N ALA A 248 -3.76 -10.75 -23.94
CA ALA A 248 -2.96 -10.61 -25.15
C ALA A 248 -2.44 -9.16 -25.34
N PRO A 249 -1.54 -8.66 -24.50
CA PRO A 249 -0.95 -7.33 -24.64
C PRO A 249 -0.16 -7.21 -25.95
N GLU A 250 -0.37 -6.12 -26.67
CA GLU A 250 0.24 -5.93 -28.00
C GLU A 250 1.67 -5.40 -27.92
N GLN A 251 1.96 -4.53 -26.93
CA GLN A 251 3.24 -3.86 -26.80
C GLN A 251 4.20 -4.60 -25.85
N ASP A 252 5.50 -4.60 -26.16
CA ASP A 252 6.52 -5.22 -25.31
C ASP A 252 6.60 -4.60 -23.93
N TYR A 253 6.36 -3.28 -23.83
CA TYR A 253 6.29 -2.57 -22.56
C TYR A 253 5.13 -3.08 -21.70
N SER A 254 3.96 -3.28 -22.29
CA SER A 254 2.78 -3.83 -21.60
C SER A 254 2.99 -5.27 -21.15
N ARG A 255 3.63 -6.10 -21.99
CA ARG A 255 4.02 -7.47 -21.62
C ARG A 255 4.95 -7.48 -20.41
N ARG A 256 5.95 -6.58 -20.40
CA ARG A 256 6.87 -6.45 -19.24
C ARG A 256 6.15 -6.03 -17.97
N ILE A 257 5.26 -5.02 -18.02
CA ILE A 257 4.48 -4.59 -16.87
C ILE A 257 3.64 -5.75 -16.31
N LEU A 258 2.94 -6.48 -17.17
CA LEU A 258 2.12 -7.63 -16.77
C LEU A 258 2.96 -8.76 -16.16
N ALA A 259 4.03 -9.17 -16.83
CA ALA A 259 4.94 -10.20 -16.34
C ALA A 259 5.54 -9.82 -14.98
N THR A 260 5.94 -8.54 -14.86
CA THR A 260 6.49 -7.97 -13.63
C THR A 260 5.51 -8.06 -12.46
N GLN A 261 4.24 -7.70 -12.65
CA GLN A 261 3.28 -7.68 -11.53
C GLN A 261 2.58 -9.02 -11.29
N ARG A 262 2.47 -9.88 -12.30
CA ARG A 262 2.02 -11.27 -12.11
C ARG A 262 3.08 -12.14 -11.46
N GLN A 263 4.34 -11.65 -11.43
CA GLN A 263 5.49 -12.38 -10.90
C GLN A 263 5.62 -13.77 -11.54
N GLU A 264 5.30 -13.87 -12.84
CA GLU A 264 5.48 -15.06 -13.65
C GLU A 264 6.98 -15.28 -13.84
N GLY A 265 7.57 -16.18 -13.08
CA GLY A 265 8.99 -16.51 -13.19
C GLY A 265 9.47 -17.45 -12.08
N ASP A 266 10.71 -17.85 -12.12
CA ASP A 266 11.41 -18.92 -11.36
C ASP A 266 11.19 -19.00 -9.84
N GLY A 267 10.50 -18.02 -9.24
CA GLY A 267 10.26 -17.95 -7.79
C GLY A 267 9.54 -19.19 -7.21
N GLU A 268 8.60 -19.75 -7.94
CA GLU A 268 7.85 -20.93 -7.48
C GLU A 268 8.72 -22.20 -7.50
N THR A 269 9.54 -22.36 -8.53
CA THR A 269 10.50 -23.47 -8.65
C THR A 269 11.61 -23.37 -7.60
N ILE A 270 12.09 -22.14 -7.32
CA ILE A 270 13.10 -21.89 -6.28
C ILE A 270 12.56 -22.21 -4.88
N ARG A 271 11.28 -21.94 -4.64
CA ARG A 271 10.62 -22.12 -3.35
C ARG A 271 10.24 -23.56 -3.06
N GLN A 272 9.69 -24.30 -4.04
CA GLN A 272 9.29 -25.71 -3.88
C GLN A 272 10.47 -26.60 -3.49
N ALA A 273 11.68 -26.26 -3.93
CA ALA A 273 12.89 -26.98 -3.56
C ALA A 273 13.28 -26.82 -2.07
N HIS A 274 12.75 -25.80 -1.35
CA HIS A 274 13.10 -25.53 0.05
C HIS A 274 12.06 -25.99 1.08
N HIS A 275 10.79 -26.22 0.67
CA HIS A 275 9.73 -26.55 1.62
C HIS A 275 9.99 -27.82 2.44
N GLY A 276 10.55 -28.85 1.83
CA GLY A 276 10.86 -30.12 2.55
C GLY A 276 12.02 -30.04 3.55
N GLU A 277 12.92 -29.06 3.39
CA GLU A 277 14.07 -28.87 4.28
C GLU A 277 13.73 -28.04 5.53
N LEU A 278 12.59 -27.30 5.52
CA LEU A 278 12.20 -26.41 6.61
C LEU A 278 11.40 -27.09 7.73
N GLU A 279 10.78 -28.25 7.48
CA GLU A 279 10.01 -28.96 8.51
C GLU A 279 10.87 -29.41 9.70
N ASP A 280 12.11 -29.81 9.44
CA ASP A 280 13.08 -30.25 10.45
C ASP A 280 14.08 -29.13 10.86
N ALA A 281 13.92 -27.90 10.34
CA ALA A 281 14.85 -26.81 10.60
C ALA A 281 14.75 -26.30 12.05
N GLU A 282 15.92 -25.96 12.63
CA GLU A 282 16.04 -25.41 13.98
C GLU A 282 15.28 -24.09 14.14
N THR A 283 14.50 -23.95 15.21
CA THR A 283 13.92 -22.67 15.60
C THR A 283 15.00 -21.72 16.11
N ILE A 284 15.24 -20.61 15.42
CA ILE A 284 16.26 -19.62 15.80
C ILE A 284 15.68 -18.42 16.53
N VAL A 285 14.42 -18.06 16.28
CA VAL A 285 13.70 -16.99 16.99
C VAL A 285 12.41 -17.53 17.55
N ARG A 286 12.14 -17.29 18.83
CA ARG A 286 10.86 -17.58 19.47
C ARG A 286 10.36 -16.37 20.23
N ILE A 287 9.09 -16.05 20.03
CA ILE A 287 8.39 -14.96 20.69
C ILE A 287 7.27 -15.58 21.53
N ALA A 288 7.21 -15.23 22.80
CA ALA A 288 6.21 -15.75 23.72
C ALA A 288 5.54 -14.61 24.48
N GLY A 289 4.23 -14.42 24.24
CA GLY A 289 3.42 -13.44 24.94
C GLY A 289 4.00 -12.02 24.88
N LEU A 290 4.40 -11.52 23.70
CA LEU A 290 5.01 -10.20 23.55
C LEU A 290 3.96 -9.10 23.71
N TYR A 291 4.25 -8.14 24.59
CA TYR A 291 3.47 -6.92 24.80
C TYR A 291 4.34 -5.69 24.60
N LYS A 292 3.79 -4.67 23.92
CA LYS A 292 4.39 -3.34 23.84
C LYS A 292 3.35 -2.26 23.97
N GLN A 293 3.54 -1.41 24.98
CA GLN A 293 2.69 -0.25 25.26
C GLN A 293 3.53 1.03 25.23
N PHE A 294 3.00 2.07 24.59
CA PHE A 294 3.62 3.40 24.58
C PHE A 294 2.81 4.36 25.45
N PRO A 295 3.43 5.09 26.40
CA PRO A 295 2.74 6.09 27.17
C PRO A 295 2.33 7.29 26.29
N ILE A 296 1.15 7.86 26.55
CA ILE A 296 0.71 9.10 25.90
C ILE A 296 1.14 10.27 26.78
N ARG A 297 1.92 11.19 26.24
CA ARG A 297 2.41 12.37 26.97
C ARG A 297 1.25 13.20 27.51
N GLY A 298 1.24 13.45 28.81
CA GLY A 298 0.18 14.24 29.48
C GLY A 298 -1.12 13.47 29.76
N SER A 299 -1.11 12.13 29.68
CA SER A 299 -2.26 11.28 29.99
C SER A 299 -1.81 9.98 30.67
N ASP A 300 -2.66 9.42 31.53
CA ASP A 300 -2.46 8.07 32.09
C ASP A 300 -2.75 6.95 31.09
N LYS A 301 -3.26 7.28 29.89
CA LYS A 301 -3.57 6.34 28.84
C LYS A 301 -2.32 5.88 28.11
N LYS A 302 -2.36 4.66 27.57
CA LYS A 302 -1.29 4.06 26.78
C LYS A 302 -1.82 3.61 25.43
N VAL A 303 -0.96 3.62 24.44
CA VAL A 303 -1.21 2.97 23.14
C VAL A 303 -0.75 1.53 23.24
N HIS A 304 -1.63 0.58 23.05
CA HIS A 304 -1.35 -0.85 22.98
C HIS A 304 -0.95 -1.22 21.56
N ALA A 305 0.36 -1.16 21.28
CA ALA A 305 0.87 -1.40 19.94
C ALA A 305 1.06 -2.88 19.62
N VAL A 306 1.39 -3.69 20.63
CA VAL A 306 1.53 -5.15 20.56
C VAL A 306 0.88 -5.74 21.81
N ASP A 307 0.05 -6.76 21.64
CA ASP A 307 -0.79 -7.33 22.68
C ASP A 307 -0.90 -8.84 22.51
N ASP A 308 -0.18 -9.60 23.32
CA ASP A 308 -0.11 -11.05 23.31
C ASP A 308 0.28 -11.67 21.94
N VAL A 309 1.46 -11.29 21.43
CA VAL A 309 2.00 -11.84 20.17
C VAL A 309 2.94 -13.00 20.49
N SER A 310 2.68 -14.15 19.89
CA SER A 310 3.50 -15.36 20.01
C SER A 310 3.65 -16.03 18.65
N PHE A 311 4.87 -16.37 18.27
CA PHE A 311 5.23 -17.18 17.11
C PHE A 311 6.71 -17.55 17.13
N ASP A 312 7.13 -18.43 16.23
CA ASP A 312 8.52 -18.84 16.04
C ASP A 312 9.00 -18.59 14.60
N ILE A 313 10.31 -18.57 14.39
CA ILE A 313 10.95 -18.50 13.06
C ILE A 313 12.08 -19.52 13.03
N ARG A 314 12.11 -20.32 11.97
CA ARG A 314 13.12 -21.36 11.75
C ARG A 314 14.27 -20.86 10.91
N ARG A 315 15.41 -21.52 10.98
CA ARG A 315 16.59 -21.23 10.13
C ARG A 315 16.22 -21.34 8.65
N GLY A 316 16.59 -20.33 7.87
CA GLY A 316 16.28 -20.25 6.42
C GLY A 316 14.82 -19.96 6.09
N GLU A 317 13.92 -19.86 7.09
CA GLU A 317 12.52 -19.55 6.88
C GLU A 317 12.29 -18.06 6.58
N THR A 318 11.41 -17.77 5.64
CA THR A 318 10.85 -16.42 5.43
C THR A 318 9.41 -16.39 5.95
N VAL A 319 9.19 -15.71 7.08
CA VAL A 319 7.87 -15.54 7.68
C VAL A 319 7.32 -14.17 7.31
N GLY A 320 6.14 -14.14 6.70
CA GLY A 320 5.42 -12.91 6.36
C GLY A 320 4.60 -12.40 7.55
N LEU A 321 4.77 -11.15 7.92
CA LEU A 321 3.94 -10.48 8.93
C LEU A 321 3.07 -9.43 8.24
N VAL A 322 1.76 -9.69 8.13
CA VAL A 322 0.81 -8.89 7.36
C VAL A 322 -0.32 -8.33 8.21
N GLY A 323 -0.99 -7.31 7.72
CA GLY A 323 -2.14 -6.65 8.37
C GLY A 323 -2.22 -5.17 8.01
N GLU A 324 -3.30 -4.51 8.42
CA GLU A 324 -3.51 -3.07 8.20
C GLU A 324 -2.42 -2.22 8.85
N SER A 325 -2.26 -0.97 8.39
CA SER A 325 -1.36 0.01 9.02
C SER A 325 -1.76 0.24 10.48
N GLY A 326 -0.77 0.35 11.37
CA GLY A 326 -1.03 0.47 12.80
C GLY A 326 -1.41 -0.84 13.49
N SER A 327 -1.40 -2.00 12.83
CA SER A 327 -1.64 -3.30 13.49
C SER A 327 -0.50 -3.78 14.38
N GLY A 328 0.64 -3.07 14.42
CA GLY A 328 1.76 -3.35 15.32
C GLY A 328 2.96 -4.06 14.69
N LYS A 329 2.95 -4.39 13.40
CA LYS A 329 4.00 -5.15 12.68
C LYS A 329 5.41 -4.58 12.86
N THR A 330 5.61 -3.32 12.50
CA THR A 330 6.89 -2.61 12.69
C THR A 330 7.34 -2.60 14.15
N THR A 331 6.38 -2.49 15.11
CA THR A 331 6.70 -2.53 16.55
C THR A 331 7.20 -3.90 16.95
N VAL A 332 6.60 -4.99 16.46
CA VAL A 332 7.10 -6.37 16.67
C VAL A 332 8.52 -6.47 16.13
N GLY A 333 8.76 -6.09 14.86
CA GLY A 333 10.10 -6.12 14.26
C GLY A 333 11.14 -5.34 15.09
N ARG A 334 10.80 -4.14 15.58
CA ARG A 334 11.69 -3.33 16.43
C ARG A 334 11.95 -3.94 17.80
N CYS A 335 10.99 -4.66 18.37
CA CYS A 335 11.19 -5.42 19.60
C CYS A 335 12.18 -6.57 19.41
N LEU A 336 12.11 -7.29 18.28
CA LEU A 336 13.01 -8.40 17.97
C LEU A 336 14.48 -7.97 17.86
N VAL A 337 14.73 -6.81 17.26
CA VAL A 337 16.09 -6.25 17.15
C VAL A 337 16.47 -5.36 18.35
N ARG A 338 15.62 -5.29 19.38
CA ARG A 338 15.77 -4.44 20.57
C ARG A 338 16.03 -2.96 20.30
N LEU A 339 15.41 -2.42 19.27
CA LEU A 339 15.24 -0.97 19.10
C LEU A 339 14.13 -0.45 20.02
N GLU A 340 13.12 -1.30 20.29
CA GLU A 340 12.10 -1.08 21.29
C GLU A 340 12.17 -2.19 22.36
N GLU A 341 12.11 -1.81 23.64
CA GLU A 341 12.06 -2.79 24.73
C GLU A 341 10.61 -3.26 24.91
N PRO A 342 10.35 -4.58 24.96
CA PRO A 342 9.04 -5.11 25.30
C PRO A 342 8.55 -4.58 26.65
N THR A 343 7.24 -4.40 26.79
CA THR A 343 6.63 -4.08 28.10
C THR A 343 6.47 -5.34 28.94
N ALA A 344 6.20 -6.48 28.30
CA ALA A 344 6.12 -7.81 28.89
C ALA A 344 6.34 -8.86 27.79
N GLY A 345 6.48 -10.14 28.19
CA GLY A 345 6.74 -11.26 27.29
C GLY A 345 8.22 -11.48 27.03
N GLU A 346 8.51 -12.46 26.20
CA GLU A 346 9.86 -12.94 25.98
C GLU A 346 10.19 -13.05 24.51
N VAL A 347 11.41 -12.67 24.13
CA VAL A 347 12.03 -12.91 22.83
C VAL A 347 13.27 -13.74 23.05
N LEU A 348 13.28 -14.94 22.50
CA LEU A 348 14.41 -15.86 22.53
C LEU A 348 15.09 -15.86 21.15
N PHE A 349 16.41 -15.80 21.15
CA PHE A 349 17.24 -16.06 19.98
C PHE A 349 18.12 -17.26 20.30
N HIS A 350 17.89 -18.36 19.60
CA HIS A 350 18.27 -19.69 20.06
C HIS A 350 17.75 -19.89 21.50
N ASP A 351 18.59 -20.23 22.45
CA ASP A 351 18.23 -20.42 23.87
C ASP A 351 18.41 -19.16 24.73
N ALA A 352 18.88 -18.03 24.13
CA ALA A 352 19.15 -16.82 24.86
C ALA A 352 17.95 -15.87 24.91
N SER A 353 17.46 -15.55 26.12
CA SER A 353 16.40 -14.56 26.31
C SER A 353 16.91 -13.15 26.04
N LEU A 354 16.61 -12.60 24.86
CA LEU A 354 16.99 -11.24 24.51
C LEU A 354 16.30 -10.19 25.39
N SER A 355 15.12 -10.48 25.90
CA SER A 355 14.36 -9.57 26.78
C SER A 355 15.02 -9.41 28.14
N ALA A 356 15.68 -10.45 28.68
CA ALA A 356 16.33 -10.46 29.98
C ALA A 356 17.76 -9.92 29.96
N ILE A 357 18.44 -9.89 28.80
CA ILE A 357 19.83 -9.47 28.65
C ILE A 357 19.96 -7.95 28.87
N ARG A 358 20.96 -7.50 29.63
CA ARG A 358 21.28 -6.07 29.76
C ARG A 358 21.75 -5.50 28.40
N ARG A 359 21.45 -4.21 28.15
CA ARG A 359 21.74 -3.55 26.87
C ARG A 359 23.19 -3.72 26.40
N ALA A 360 24.16 -3.66 27.31
CA ALA A 360 25.58 -3.88 26.98
C ALA A 360 25.87 -5.33 26.53
N ALA A 361 25.20 -6.32 27.12
CA ALA A 361 25.36 -7.73 26.76
C ALA A 361 24.63 -8.13 25.46
N PHE A 362 23.79 -7.24 24.91
CA PHE A 362 23.13 -7.45 23.62
C PHE A 362 24.04 -7.17 22.42
N VAL A 363 25.17 -6.47 22.60
CA VAL A 363 26.07 -6.08 21.50
C VAL A 363 26.51 -7.25 20.61
N PRO A 364 26.89 -8.44 21.14
CA PRO A 364 27.24 -9.60 20.30
C PRO A 364 26.09 -10.08 19.39
N TYR A 365 24.85 -10.00 19.87
CA TYR A 365 23.67 -10.43 19.12
C TYR A 365 23.35 -9.50 17.94
N ARG A 366 23.78 -8.23 17.97
CA ARG A 366 23.62 -7.30 16.84
C ARG A 366 24.36 -7.73 15.58
N LYS A 367 25.38 -8.58 15.71
CA LYS A 367 26.03 -9.19 14.55
C LYS A 367 25.11 -10.20 13.86
N ALA A 368 24.39 -11.01 14.66
CA ALA A 368 23.56 -12.11 14.17
C ALA A 368 22.12 -11.68 13.80
N ILE A 369 21.66 -10.55 14.36
CA ILE A 369 20.29 -10.04 14.17
C ILE A 369 20.35 -8.65 13.55
N GLN A 370 19.81 -8.49 12.35
CA GLN A 370 19.83 -7.24 11.59
C GLN A 370 18.43 -6.75 11.20
N ILE A 371 18.34 -5.50 10.75
CA ILE A 371 17.10 -4.90 10.26
C ILE A 371 17.35 -4.05 9.01
N VAL A 372 16.48 -4.19 8.03
CA VAL A 372 16.31 -3.28 6.90
C VAL A 372 15.07 -2.44 7.15
N PHE A 373 15.23 -1.11 7.22
CA PHE A 373 14.15 -0.17 7.50
C PHE A 373 13.35 0.18 6.24
N GLN A 374 12.15 0.69 6.44
CA GLN A 374 11.19 1.07 5.41
C GLN A 374 11.74 2.12 4.43
N ASP A 375 12.45 3.14 4.92
CA ASP A 375 13.08 4.16 4.08
C ASP A 375 14.60 3.94 4.00
N PRO A 376 15.12 3.55 2.83
CA PRO A 376 16.55 3.31 2.68
C PRO A 376 17.39 4.59 2.83
N PHE A 377 16.87 5.75 2.36
CA PHE A 377 17.60 7.00 2.43
C PHE A 377 17.74 7.50 3.88
N ASP A 378 16.65 7.48 4.64
CA ASP A 378 16.65 7.90 6.06
C ASP A 378 17.46 6.97 6.96
N SER A 379 17.70 5.72 6.51
CA SER A 379 18.51 4.74 7.23
C SER A 379 20.03 4.93 7.04
N MET A 380 20.45 5.78 6.11
CA MET A 380 21.85 6.05 5.78
C MET A 380 22.25 7.48 6.12
N ASN A 381 23.50 7.69 6.53
CA ASN A 381 24.03 9.05 6.67
C ASN A 381 24.25 9.67 5.27
N PRO A 382 23.53 10.75 4.90
CA PRO A 382 23.57 11.30 3.54
C PRO A 382 24.92 11.95 3.15
N ARG A 383 25.83 12.13 4.13
CA ARG A 383 27.18 12.68 3.91
C ARG A 383 28.25 11.61 3.75
N TRP A 384 27.93 10.34 4.00
CA TRP A 384 28.86 9.25 3.88
C TRP A 384 28.88 8.70 2.45
N THR A 385 30.01 8.11 2.07
CA THR A 385 30.08 7.30 0.86
C THR A 385 29.48 5.91 1.11
N VAL A 386 29.10 5.21 0.06
CA VAL A 386 28.63 3.82 0.13
C VAL A 386 29.69 2.94 0.84
N GLU A 387 30.97 3.12 0.52
CA GLU A 387 32.07 2.42 1.20
C GLU A 387 32.01 2.63 2.71
N LYS A 388 31.80 3.86 3.18
CA LYS A 388 31.71 4.16 4.62
C LYS A 388 30.47 3.54 5.26
N VAL A 389 29.32 3.56 4.55
CA VAL A 389 28.06 2.93 5.02
C VAL A 389 28.25 1.41 5.21
N LEU A 390 28.96 0.75 4.29
CA LEU A 390 29.18 -0.70 4.35
C LEU A 390 30.34 -1.09 5.29
N THR A 391 31.31 -0.20 5.52
CA THR A 391 32.42 -0.44 6.43
C THR A 391 32.01 -0.29 7.90
N GLU A 392 31.02 0.55 8.22
CA GLU A 392 30.57 0.79 9.60
C GLU A 392 30.24 -0.49 10.37
N PRO A 393 29.36 -1.40 9.89
CA PRO A 393 29.08 -2.65 10.60
C PRO A 393 30.30 -3.56 10.73
N LEU A 394 31.23 -3.53 9.75
CA LEU A 394 32.47 -4.27 9.83
C LEU A 394 33.42 -3.70 10.89
N ASP A 395 33.45 -2.37 11.04
CA ASP A 395 34.23 -1.70 12.08
C ASP A 395 33.74 -2.03 13.50
N LEU A 396 32.43 -2.18 13.66
CA LEU A 396 31.76 -2.42 14.95
C LEU A 396 31.76 -3.88 15.40
N HIS A 397 31.74 -4.83 14.43
CA HIS A 397 31.42 -6.23 14.71
C HIS A 397 32.47 -7.23 14.22
N THR A 398 33.58 -6.77 13.59
CA THR A 398 34.64 -7.65 13.09
C THR A 398 36.03 -7.10 13.41
N ASP A 399 37.00 -8.00 13.53
CA ASP A 399 38.42 -7.67 13.68
C ASP A 399 39.17 -7.64 12.34
N LEU A 400 38.49 -7.48 11.22
CA LEU A 400 39.08 -7.42 9.89
C LEU A 400 40.02 -6.21 9.76
N ASN A 401 41.18 -6.42 9.14
CA ASN A 401 42.07 -5.33 8.79
C ASN A 401 41.49 -4.45 7.66
N PRO A 402 42.03 -3.24 7.40
CA PRO A 402 41.49 -2.32 6.40
C PRO A 402 41.43 -2.88 4.98
N GLU A 403 42.36 -3.75 4.59
CA GLU A 403 42.39 -4.38 3.25
C GLU A 403 41.25 -5.39 3.11
N LEU A 404 41.05 -6.25 4.10
CA LEU A 404 39.95 -7.22 4.13
C LEU A 404 38.60 -6.55 4.20
N LYS A 405 38.44 -5.44 4.94
CA LYS A 405 37.23 -4.65 4.94
C LYS A 405 36.88 -4.09 3.56
N ARG A 406 37.88 -3.56 2.84
CA ARG A 406 37.67 -3.08 1.46
C ARG A 406 37.28 -4.21 0.52
N ALA A 407 37.94 -5.37 0.62
CA ALA A 407 37.59 -6.55 -0.17
C ALA A 407 36.15 -7.00 0.12
N ARG A 408 35.76 -7.04 1.41
CA ARG A 408 34.38 -7.37 1.81
C ARG A 408 33.34 -6.36 1.29
N VAL A 409 33.66 -5.07 1.26
CA VAL A 409 32.78 -4.05 0.67
C VAL A 409 32.54 -4.30 -0.82
N VAL A 410 33.57 -4.65 -1.57
CA VAL A 410 33.44 -5.00 -3.00
C VAL A 410 32.58 -6.25 -3.16
N GLU A 411 32.84 -7.31 -2.39
CA GLU A 411 32.05 -8.54 -2.39
C GLU A 411 30.55 -8.26 -2.08
N LEU A 412 30.27 -7.42 -1.08
CA LEU A 412 28.89 -7.04 -0.71
C LEU A 412 28.17 -6.30 -1.85
N LEU A 413 28.87 -5.41 -2.56
CA LEU A 413 28.30 -4.71 -3.71
C LEU A 413 27.99 -5.72 -4.84
N GLU A 414 28.91 -6.60 -5.16
CA GLU A 414 28.70 -7.65 -6.17
C GLU A 414 27.55 -8.60 -5.79
N MET A 415 27.49 -9.03 -4.53
CA MET A 415 26.41 -9.89 -4.01
C MET A 415 25.04 -9.25 -4.14
N THR A 416 24.95 -7.92 -4.06
CA THR A 416 23.69 -7.16 -4.19
C THR A 416 23.47 -6.59 -5.59
N GLY A 417 24.31 -7.00 -6.58
CA GLY A 417 24.19 -6.59 -7.98
C GLY A 417 24.49 -5.10 -8.20
N LEU A 418 25.40 -4.53 -7.42
CA LEU A 418 25.89 -3.16 -7.57
C LEU A 418 27.31 -3.14 -8.13
N ASP A 419 27.59 -2.16 -9.00
CA ASP A 419 28.95 -1.93 -9.49
C ASP A 419 29.87 -1.44 -8.36
N ALA A 420 31.06 -2.03 -8.24
CA ALA A 420 32.07 -1.65 -7.26
C ALA A 420 32.50 -0.17 -7.37
N ALA A 421 32.34 0.48 -8.53
CA ALA A 421 32.59 1.91 -8.72
C ALA A 421 31.69 2.80 -7.86
N LEU A 422 30.49 2.32 -7.49
CA LEU A 422 29.54 3.05 -6.66
C LEU A 422 30.01 3.25 -5.20
N ARG A 423 31.06 2.55 -4.76
CA ARG A 423 31.62 2.70 -3.39
C ARG A 423 31.96 4.14 -3.00
N SER A 424 32.37 4.97 -3.98
CA SER A 424 32.71 6.38 -3.75
C SER A 424 31.51 7.33 -3.83
N SER A 425 30.35 6.84 -4.28
CA SER A 425 29.12 7.63 -4.40
C SER A 425 28.48 7.89 -3.04
N GLN A 426 27.73 8.99 -2.94
CA GLN A 426 26.89 9.30 -1.77
C GLN A 426 25.44 8.80 -1.99
N PRO A 427 24.67 8.52 -0.92
CA PRO A 427 23.28 8.06 -1.04
C PRO A 427 22.38 8.90 -1.96
N ARG A 428 22.57 10.22 -1.98
CA ARG A 428 21.81 11.14 -2.85
C ARG A 428 22.06 10.99 -4.35
N GLN A 429 23.15 10.33 -4.72
CA GLN A 429 23.54 10.10 -6.11
C GLN A 429 23.01 8.76 -6.64
N LEU A 430 22.42 7.95 -5.78
CA LEU A 430 21.90 6.62 -6.08
C LEU A 430 20.41 6.67 -6.40
N SER A 431 19.95 5.82 -7.31
CA SER A 431 18.52 5.56 -7.49
C SER A 431 17.91 4.87 -6.25
N ALA A 432 16.58 4.90 -6.09
CA ALA A 432 15.91 4.23 -4.96
C ALA A 432 16.25 2.73 -4.88
N GLY A 433 16.29 2.03 -6.02
CA GLY A 433 16.68 0.62 -6.08
C GLY A 433 18.15 0.40 -5.68
N GLN A 434 19.06 1.28 -6.08
CA GLN A 434 20.47 1.21 -5.67
C GLN A 434 20.62 1.49 -4.17
N GLN A 435 19.88 2.47 -3.62
CA GLN A 435 19.86 2.75 -2.19
C GLN A 435 19.39 1.52 -1.40
N GLN A 436 18.32 0.87 -1.87
CA GLN A 436 17.78 -0.34 -1.23
C GLN A 436 18.82 -1.49 -1.25
N ARG A 437 19.51 -1.70 -2.36
CA ARG A 437 20.58 -2.70 -2.48
C ARG A 437 21.75 -2.40 -1.53
N VAL A 438 22.12 -1.13 -1.33
CA VAL A 438 23.17 -0.72 -0.36
C VAL A 438 22.72 -1.02 1.09
N VAL A 439 21.46 -0.76 1.45
CA VAL A 439 20.95 -1.05 2.80
C VAL A 439 20.88 -2.57 3.05
N ILE A 440 20.49 -3.36 2.03
CA ILE A 440 20.55 -4.82 2.10
C ILE A 440 22.00 -5.29 2.27
N ALA A 441 22.95 -4.75 1.46
CA ALA A 441 24.38 -5.04 1.58
C ALA A 441 24.91 -4.75 2.98
N ARG A 442 24.50 -3.62 3.58
CA ARG A 442 24.84 -3.26 4.97
C ARG A 442 24.32 -4.28 5.98
N ALA A 443 23.06 -4.72 5.82
CA ALA A 443 22.45 -5.69 6.71
C ALA A 443 23.13 -7.06 6.68
N ILE A 444 23.62 -7.50 5.50
CA ILE A 444 24.31 -8.79 5.35
C ILE A 444 25.82 -8.71 5.60
N ALA A 445 26.38 -7.52 5.90
CA ALA A 445 27.82 -7.31 6.01
C ALA A 445 28.48 -8.17 7.10
N THR A 446 27.76 -8.47 8.17
CA THR A 446 28.22 -9.20 9.35
C THR A 446 27.87 -10.70 9.33
N ASP A 447 27.36 -11.22 8.22
CA ASP A 447 26.85 -12.59 8.07
C ASP A 447 25.82 -12.93 9.17
N PRO A 448 24.66 -12.21 9.21
CA PRO A 448 23.64 -12.43 10.21
C PRO A 448 22.95 -13.78 10.03
N GLU A 449 22.24 -14.25 11.05
CA GLU A 449 21.39 -15.44 10.98
C GLU A 449 19.91 -15.07 10.78
N PHE A 450 19.53 -13.87 11.23
CA PHE A 450 18.16 -13.39 11.18
C PHE A 450 18.09 -11.91 10.77
N ILE A 451 17.20 -11.58 9.83
CA ILE A 451 17.00 -10.22 9.35
C ILE A 451 15.51 -9.86 9.39
N VAL A 452 15.19 -8.76 10.03
CA VAL A 452 13.88 -8.13 9.94
C VAL A 452 13.87 -7.21 8.71
N LEU A 453 12.93 -7.43 7.81
CA LEU A 453 12.70 -6.62 6.62
C LEU A 453 11.40 -5.82 6.83
N ASP A 454 11.53 -4.55 7.22
CA ASP A 454 10.38 -3.68 7.51
C ASP A 454 10.00 -2.90 6.24
N GLU A 455 8.99 -3.38 5.52
CA GLU A 455 8.50 -2.85 4.24
C GLU A 455 9.60 -2.58 3.19
N PRO A 456 10.46 -3.55 2.87
CA PRO A 456 11.70 -3.30 2.11
C PRO A 456 11.46 -2.90 0.65
N THR A 457 10.22 -2.89 0.17
CA THR A 457 9.88 -2.65 -1.24
C THR A 457 8.82 -1.56 -1.44
N SER A 458 8.33 -0.92 -0.36
CA SER A 458 7.20 0.02 -0.41
C SER A 458 7.45 1.28 -1.24
N ALA A 459 8.71 1.75 -1.31
CA ALA A 459 9.08 2.98 -2.04
C ALA A 459 9.61 2.72 -3.46
N LEU A 460 9.51 1.47 -3.97
CA LEU A 460 10.11 1.06 -5.23
C LEU A 460 9.08 0.94 -6.35
N SER A 461 9.54 1.18 -7.60
CA SER A 461 8.74 0.84 -8.78
C SER A 461 8.46 -0.66 -8.86
N PRO A 462 7.39 -1.11 -9.53
CA PRO A 462 7.05 -2.54 -9.63
C PRO A 462 8.19 -3.41 -10.14
N GLU A 463 8.95 -2.96 -11.16
CA GLU A 463 10.09 -3.69 -11.70
C GLU A 463 11.23 -3.82 -10.68
N THR A 464 11.64 -2.69 -10.08
CA THR A 464 12.69 -2.69 -9.06
C THR A 464 12.29 -3.52 -7.84
N ARG A 465 11.01 -3.53 -7.48
CA ARG A 465 10.45 -4.35 -6.39
C ARG A 465 10.75 -5.83 -6.62
N ILE A 466 10.46 -6.34 -7.82
CA ILE A 466 10.71 -7.75 -8.16
C ILE A 466 12.19 -8.08 -8.12
N GLU A 467 13.04 -7.23 -8.68
CA GLU A 467 14.49 -7.42 -8.61
C GLU A 467 15.00 -7.53 -7.16
N ILE A 468 14.48 -6.68 -6.25
CA ILE A 468 14.83 -6.74 -4.84
C ILE A 468 14.31 -8.01 -4.17
N ILE A 469 13.10 -8.45 -4.49
CA ILE A 469 12.53 -9.69 -3.95
C ILE A 469 13.36 -10.91 -4.42
N GLN A 470 13.68 -10.97 -5.71
CA GLN A 470 14.54 -12.03 -6.26
C GLN A 470 15.94 -12.02 -5.60
N LEU A 471 16.53 -10.85 -5.40
CA LEU A 471 17.78 -10.70 -4.66
C LEU A 471 17.67 -11.25 -3.23
N LEU A 472 16.64 -10.89 -2.48
CA LEU A 472 16.42 -11.38 -1.11
C LEU A 472 16.28 -12.91 -1.07
N MET A 473 15.53 -13.49 -2.01
CA MET A 473 15.39 -14.95 -2.13
C MET A 473 16.73 -15.64 -2.44
N GLN A 474 17.52 -15.09 -3.36
CA GLN A 474 18.85 -15.62 -3.70
C GLN A 474 19.81 -15.53 -2.51
N LEU A 475 19.80 -14.41 -1.77
CA LEU A 475 20.63 -14.22 -0.58
C LEU A 475 20.24 -15.18 0.54
N SER A 476 18.95 -15.35 0.84
CA SER A 476 18.48 -16.31 1.83
C SER A 476 18.92 -17.73 1.51
N ARG A 477 18.73 -18.15 0.25
CA ARG A 477 19.15 -19.49 -0.21
C ARG A 477 20.66 -19.71 -0.14
N LYS A 478 21.46 -18.70 -0.54
CA LYS A 478 22.93 -18.81 -0.58
C LYS A 478 23.55 -18.79 0.81
N LEU A 479 22.99 -18.01 1.73
CA LEU A 479 23.61 -17.67 3.01
C LEU A 479 22.83 -18.25 4.22
N GLY A 480 21.65 -18.83 4.01
CA GLY A 480 20.87 -19.51 5.04
C GLY A 480 20.21 -18.57 6.07
N PHE A 481 20.01 -17.29 5.74
CA PHE A 481 19.30 -16.36 6.64
C PHE A 481 17.83 -16.75 6.83
N ALA A 482 17.31 -16.48 8.01
CA ALA A 482 15.87 -16.39 8.19
C ALA A 482 15.41 -14.92 8.08
N TYR A 483 14.18 -14.72 7.56
CA TYR A 483 13.57 -13.41 7.43
C TYR A 483 12.26 -13.30 8.20
N LEU A 484 12.06 -12.17 8.89
CA LEU A 484 10.74 -11.64 9.17
C LEU A 484 10.42 -10.57 8.14
N PHE A 485 9.55 -10.88 7.19
CA PHE A 485 9.16 -10.00 6.10
C PHE A 485 7.86 -9.26 6.45
N ILE A 486 7.98 -8.00 6.84
CA ILE A 486 6.84 -7.13 7.18
C ILE A 486 6.39 -6.42 5.90
N SER A 487 5.14 -6.61 5.52
CA SER A 487 4.57 -5.94 4.34
C SER A 487 3.05 -5.80 4.46
N HIS A 488 2.51 -4.80 3.77
CA HIS A 488 1.08 -4.66 3.48
C HIS A 488 0.74 -5.16 2.05
N ASP A 489 1.75 -5.42 1.22
CA ASP A 489 1.58 -5.96 -0.14
C ASP A 489 1.50 -7.50 -0.10
N LEU A 490 0.27 -8.00 -0.15
CA LEU A 490 0.00 -9.44 -0.09
C LEU A 490 0.49 -10.21 -1.31
N THR A 491 0.60 -9.56 -2.48
CA THR A 491 1.19 -10.18 -3.68
C THR A 491 2.65 -10.53 -3.43
N THR A 492 3.43 -9.59 -2.90
CA THR A 492 4.83 -9.83 -2.53
C THR A 492 4.97 -10.92 -1.47
N VAL A 493 4.11 -10.89 -0.44
CA VAL A 493 4.13 -11.91 0.64
C VAL A 493 3.81 -13.29 0.09
N LYS A 494 2.79 -13.42 -0.76
CA LYS A 494 2.44 -14.67 -1.44
C LYS A 494 3.62 -15.23 -2.24
N TYR A 495 4.47 -14.38 -2.79
CA TYR A 495 5.61 -14.76 -3.61
C TYR A 495 6.83 -15.20 -2.80
N ILE A 496 7.25 -14.46 -1.74
CA ILE A 496 8.53 -14.71 -1.04
C ILE A 496 8.38 -15.59 0.22
N CYS A 497 7.22 -15.56 0.91
CA CYS A 497 7.08 -16.16 2.23
C CYS A 497 6.75 -17.65 2.17
N HIS A 498 7.18 -18.40 3.19
CA HIS A 498 6.82 -19.80 3.43
C HIS A 498 5.58 -19.88 4.32
N ARG A 499 5.54 -19.08 5.38
CA ARG A 499 4.45 -19.02 6.36
C ARG A 499 4.01 -17.56 6.55
N VAL A 500 2.74 -17.34 6.87
CA VAL A 500 2.15 -16.01 7.05
C VAL A 500 1.52 -15.89 8.42
N ILE A 501 1.76 -14.74 9.05
CA ILE A 501 1.17 -14.30 10.31
C ILE A 501 0.33 -13.06 10.03
N VAL A 502 -0.97 -13.15 10.29
CA VAL A 502 -1.90 -12.03 10.10
C VAL A 502 -2.09 -11.33 11.44
N MET A 503 -1.81 -10.02 11.46
CA MET A 503 -1.98 -9.17 12.65
C MET A 503 -3.14 -8.18 12.50
N TYR A 504 -3.91 -8.04 13.57
CA TYR A 504 -4.96 -7.04 13.70
C TYR A 504 -4.91 -6.38 15.08
N LEU A 505 -4.84 -5.06 15.12
CA LEU A 505 -4.90 -4.23 16.32
C LEU A 505 -3.99 -4.75 17.47
N GLY A 506 -2.74 -5.06 17.16
CA GLY A 506 -1.73 -5.53 18.11
C GLY A 506 -1.71 -7.04 18.35
N GLN A 507 -2.68 -7.80 17.86
CA GLN A 507 -2.79 -9.25 18.07
C GLN A 507 -2.53 -10.04 16.79
N VAL A 508 -1.97 -11.25 16.95
CA VAL A 508 -1.97 -12.28 15.90
C VAL A 508 -3.36 -12.91 15.86
N VAL A 509 -3.96 -12.94 14.68
CA VAL A 509 -5.32 -13.49 14.47
C VAL A 509 -5.33 -14.80 13.68
N GLU A 510 -4.36 -15.00 12.78
CA GLU A 510 -4.20 -16.25 12.03
C GLU A 510 -2.72 -16.47 11.71
N VAL A 511 -2.24 -17.71 11.86
CA VAL A 511 -0.91 -18.18 11.46
C VAL A 511 -1.06 -19.46 10.65
N GLY A 512 -0.32 -19.60 9.59
CA GLY A 512 -0.33 -20.83 8.81
C GLY A 512 0.64 -20.82 7.64
N ASP A 513 0.71 -21.96 6.98
CA ASP A 513 1.36 -22.07 5.67
C ASP A 513 0.75 -21.03 4.72
N LYS A 514 1.60 -20.42 3.93
CA LYS A 514 1.20 -19.32 3.03
C LYS A 514 0.09 -19.77 2.07
N ASP A 515 0.28 -20.92 1.40
CA ASP A 515 -0.68 -21.36 0.39
C ASP A 515 -2.04 -21.70 1.02
N ALA A 516 -2.03 -22.30 2.23
CA ALA A 516 -3.25 -22.60 2.97
C ALA A 516 -4.01 -21.32 3.41
N VAL A 517 -3.30 -20.30 3.89
CA VAL A 517 -3.91 -19.04 4.32
C VAL A 517 -4.47 -18.25 3.13
N PHE A 518 -3.73 -18.19 2.00
CA PHE A 518 -4.18 -17.48 0.81
C PHE A 518 -5.32 -18.18 0.08
N ALA A 519 -5.32 -19.51 0.02
CA ALA A 519 -6.38 -20.27 -0.66
C ALA A 519 -7.69 -20.33 0.16
N ALA A 520 -7.57 -20.50 1.48
CA ALA A 520 -8.73 -20.69 2.37
C ALA A 520 -8.50 -20.02 3.74
N PRO A 521 -8.51 -18.66 3.81
CA PRO A 521 -8.38 -17.95 5.08
C PRO A 521 -9.53 -18.33 6.01
N ARG A 522 -9.24 -18.55 7.30
CA ARG A 522 -10.27 -18.98 8.27
C ARG A 522 -10.76 -17.86 9.18
N HIS A 523 -9.83 -17.03 9.67
CA HIS A 523 -10.23 -15.90 10.51
C HIS A 523 -11.03 -14.86 9.71
N PRO A 524 -12.17 -14.32 10.22
CA PRO A 524 -12.98 -13.33 9.49
C PRO A 524 -12.21 -12.10 9.01
N TYR A 525 -11.22 -11.66 9.78
CA TYR A 525 -10.33 -10.56 9.36
C TYR A 525 -9.43 -10.98 8.19
N SER A 526 -8.84 -12.17 8.22
CA SER A 526 -8.00 -12.68 7.13
C SER A 526 -8.82 -12.85 5.85
N LYS A 527 -10.06 -13.35 5.94
CA LYS A 527 -11.01 -13.42 4.81
C LYS A 527 -11.23 -12.04 4.20
N ALA A 528 -11.53 -11.05 5.03
CA ALA A 528 -11.78 -9.70 4.57
C ALA A 528 -10.51 -9.01 4.03
N LEU A 529 -9.35 -9.21 4.65
CA LEU A 529 -8.08 -8.66 4.21
C LEU A 529 -7.70 -9.19 2.81
N LEU A 530 -7.78 -10.52 2.61
CA LEU A 530 -7.49 -11.17 1.34
C LEU A 530 -8.53 -10.83 0.26
N ALA A 531 -9.83 -10.80 0.62
CA ALA A 531 -10.89 -10.39 -0.29
C ALA A 531 -10.80 -8.92 -0.69
N SER A 532 -10.17 -8.09 0.13
CA SER A 532 -9.93 -6.66 -0.16
C SER A 532 -8.69 -6.44 -1.02
N HIS A 533 -7.80 -7.41 -1.11
CA HIS A 533 -6.63 -7.29 -1.96
C HIS A 533 -7.04 -7.44 -3.43
N LEU A 534 -6.62 -6.48 -4.23
CA LEU A 534 -6.95 -6.42 -5.64
C LEU A 534 -5.86 -7.15 -6.43
N PHE A 535 -6.02 -8.46 -6.61
CA PHE A 535 -5.12 -9.21 -7.49
C PHE A 535 -5.31 -8.78 -8.94
N PRO A 536 -4.24 -8.76 -9.76
CA PRO A 536 -4.32 -8.44 -11.18
C PRO A 536 -4.86 -9.64 -11.99
N ASP A 537 -6.06 -10.07 -11.64
CA ASP A 537 -6.77 -11.21 -12.22
C ASP A 537 -8.14 -10.76 -12.74
N ILE A 538 -8.38 -10.97 -14.04
CA ILE A 538 -9.62 -10.61 -14.70
C ILE A 538 -10.68 -11.71 -14.63
N SER A 539 -10.31 -12.94 -14.22
CA SER A 539 -11.25 -14.07 -14.11
C SER A 539 -12.18 -13.93 -12.89
N ASP A 540 -11.77 -13.15 -11.88
CA ASP A 540 -12.52 -12.93 -10.64
C ASP A 540 -12.51 -11.44 -10.25
N ARG A 541 -13.07 -10.62 -11.13
CA ARG A 541 -13.14 -9.16 -10.92
C ARG A 541 -14.07 -8.82 -9.74
N ARG A 542 -13.61 -7.92 -8.89
CA ARG A 542 -14.36 -7.48 -7.71
C ARG A 542 -15.72 -6.85 -8.05
N VAL A 543 -15.81 -6.15 -9.18
CA VAL A 543 -17.07 -5.52 -9.64
C VAL A 543 -18.12 -6.53 -10.07
N ASP A 544 -17.72 -7.75 -10.46
CA ASP A 544 -18.60 -8.81 -10.95
C ASP A 544 -19.05 -9.76 -9.82
N ARG A 545 -18.46 -9.67 -8.62
CA ARG A 545 -18.81 -10.51 -7.48
C ARG A 545 -20.18 -10.13 -6.92
N ALA A 546 -21.04 -11.13 -6.71
CA ALA A 546 -22.38 -10.98 -6.13
C ALA A 546 -22.34 -10.52 -4.67
N GLU A 547 -21.37 -11.04 -3.90
CA GLU A 547 -21.13 -10.66 -2.51
C GLU A 547 -19.66 -10.27 -2.33
N ARG A 548 -19.44 -9.17 -1.63
CA ARG A 548 -18.10 -8.68 -1.28
C ARG A 548 -17.91 -8.81 0.22
N VAL A 549 -16.90 -9.58 0.63
CA VAL A 549 -16.53 -9.65 2.05
C VAL A 549 -15.87 -8.35 2.44
N THR A 550 -16.57 -7.52 3.19
CA THR A 550 -16.08 -6.22 3.66
C THR A 550 -16.16 -6.15 5.18
N LEU A 551 -15.20 -5.44 5.79
CA LEU A 551 -15.28 -5.10 7.20
C LEU A 551 -16.09 -3.82 7.36
N GLU A 552 -17.07 -3.80 8.24
CA GLU A 552 -17.85 -2.61 8.52
C GLU A 552 -17.18 -1.74 9.59
N GLY A 553 -17.50 -0.45 9.62
CA GLY A 553 -17.04 0.46 10.67
C GLY A 553 -15.58 0.86 10.63
N GLU A 554 -15.13 1.55 11.68
CA GLU A 554 -13.77 2.07 11.85
C GLU A 554 -12.92 1.10 12.69
N ILE A 555 -11.59 1.14 12.48
CA ILE A 555 -10.64 0.41 13.32
C ILE A 555 -10.75 0.96 14.76
N PRO A 556 -10.95 0.12 15.78
CA PRO A 556 -10.95 0.57 17.16
C PRO A 556 -9.65 1.28 17.55
N SER A 557 -9.75 2.21 18.50
CA SER A 557 -8.56 2.93 18.95
C SER A 557 -7.64 2.00 19.77
N PRO A 558 -6.34 1.94 19.45
CA PRO A 558 -5.37 1.17 20.24
C PRO A 558 -5.15 1.73 21.66
N VAL A 559 -5.77 2.86 21.98
CA VAL A 559 -5.77 3.48 23.33
C VAL A 559 -6.91 2.92 24.18
N SER A 560 -7.99 2.44 23.56
CA SER A 560 -9.17 1.93 24.23
C SER A 560 -9.63 0.65 23.54
N LEU A 561 -8.93 -0.43 23.83
CA LEU A 561 -9.19 -1.74 23.22
C LEU A 561 -10.55 -2.31 23.64
N PRO A 562 -11.24 -3.05 22.77
CA PRO A 562 -12.43 -3.81 23.15
C PRO A 562 -12.11 -4.81 24.28
N LYS A 563 -13.08 -5.11 25.13
CA LYS A 563 -12.92 -6.08 26.23
C LYS A 563 -12.92 -7.54 25.76
N GLY A 564 -13.62 -7.81 24.67
CA GLY A 564 -13.70 -9.12 24.04
C GLY A 564 -12.88 -9.20 22.76
N CYS A 565 -13.50 -9.73 21.70
CA CYS A 565 -12.87 -9.80 20.37
C CYS A 565 -12.57 -8.39 19.82
N TYR A 566 -11.32 -8.14 19.38
CA TYR A 566 -10.93 -6.84 18.87
C TYR A 566 -11.57 -6.49 17.51
N LEU A 567 -12.04 -7.52 16.79
CA LEU A 567 -12.79 -7.33 15.55
C LEU A 567 -14.29 -7.06 15.78
N TYR A 568 -14.79 -7.16 17.05
CA TYR A 568 -16.19 -6.88 17.36
C TYR A 568 -16.59 -5.45 16.92
N GLY A 569 -17.75 -5.33 16.29
CA GLY A 569 -18.23 -4.09 15.65
C GLY A 569 -17.76 -3.92 14.19
N ARG A 570 -16.79 -4.74 13.72
CA ARG A 570 -16.37 -4.78 12.30
C ARG A 570 -16.58 -6.15 11.65
N CYS A 571 -16.70 -7.20 12.45
CA CYS A 571 -16.81 -8.57 11.96
C CYS A 571 -18.20 -8.84 11.37
N PRO A 572 -18.32 -9.23 10.08
CA PRO A 572 -19.61 -9.56 9.48
C PRO A 572 -20.28 -10.79 10.15
N SER A 573 -19.45 -11.63 10.79
CA SER A 573 -19.91 -12.85 11.47
C SER A 573 -19.97 -12.70 13.00
N GLN A 574 -20.04 -11.49 13.55
CA GLN A 574 -20.05 -11.28 15.01
C GLN A 574 -21.31 -11.83 15.68
N LYS A 575 -21.16 -12.27 16.93
CA LYS A 575 -22.24 -12.57 17.87
C LYS A 575 -22.08 -11.72 19.12
N ASP A 576 -23.13 -11.52 19.89
CA ASP A 576 -23.11 -10.72 21.14
C ASP A 576 -22.07 -11.21 22.14
N ALA A 577 -21.82 -12.52 22.20
CA ALA A 577 -20.78 -13.11 23.04
C ALA A 577 -19.38 -12.55 22.72
N CYS A 578 -19.10 -12.22 21.45
CA CYS A 578 -17.79 -11.67 21.03
C CYS A 578 -17.46 -10.34 21.70
N ALA A 579 -18.46 -9.57 22.15
CA ALA A 579 -18.24 -8.27 22.79
C ALA A 579 -17.47 -8.36 24.12
N ASN A 580 -17.62 -9.48 24.84
CA ASN A 580 -17.08 -9.63 26.20
C ASN A 580 -16.19 -10.88 26.37
N MET A 581 -16.03 -11.70 25.32
CA MET A 581 -15.22 -12.90 25.35
C MET A 581 -13.83 -12.62 24.75
N PRO A 582 -12.75 -12.55 25.56
CA PRO A 582 -11.39 -12.47 25.05
C PRO A 582 -11.08 -13.67 24.15
N GLN A 583 -10.33 -13.45 23.09
CA GLN A 583 -9.98 -14.48 22.13
C GLN A 583 -8.55 -14.97 22.37
N GLU A 584 -8.36 -16.28 22.35
CA GLU A 584 -7.05 -16.92 22.45
C GLU A 584 -6.62 -17.45 21.08
N LEU A 585 -5.31 -17.41 20.79
CA LEU A 585 -4.74 -18.05 19.62
C LEU A 585 -4.70 -19.57 19.89
N ARG A 586 -5.41 -20.38 19.11
CA ARG A 586 -5.53 -21.83 19.29
C ARG A 586 -5.09 -22.56 18.04
N ALA A 587 -4.33 -23.65 18.24
CA ALA A 587 -3.93 -24.55 17.18
C ALA A 587 -5.12 -25.33 16.61
N MET A 588 -5.13 -25.47 15.28
CA MET A 588 -6.13 -26.23 14.52
C MET A 588 -5.53 -27.57 14.03
N PRO A 589 -6.38 -28.56 13.71
CA PRO A 589 -5.90 -29.87 13.24
C PRO A 589 -5.08 -29.82 11.93
N ASP A 590 -5.24 -28.78 11.14
CA ASP A 590 -4.50 -28.55 9.88
C ASP A 590 -3.18 -27.79 10.07
N GLY A 591 -2.72 -27.63 11.32
CA GLY A 591 -1.46 -26.96 11.66
C GLY A 591 -1.52 -25.44 11.69
N ARG A 592 -2.68 -24.83 11.40
CA ARG A 592 -2.88 -23.37 11.54
C ARG A 592 -3.17 -22.99 13.00
N GLU A 593 -2.95 -21.72 13.34
CA GLU A 593 -3.37 -21.16 14.62
C GLU A 593 -4.35 -20.00 14.38
N ILE A 594 -5.47 -19.96 15.11
CA ILE A 594 -6.56 -19.01 14.85
C ILE A 594 -7.06 -18.41 16.17
N ARG A 595 -7.23 -17.08 16.20
CA ARG A 595 -7.73 -16.30 17.34
C ARG A 595 -9.22 -15.97 17.14
N CYS A 596 -10.06 -16.97 16.99
CA CYS A 596 -11.51 -16.82 16.86
C CYS A 596 -12.24 -18.06 17.41
N TRP A 597 -12.96 -17.91 18.53
CA TRP A 597 -13.67 -19.03 19.16
C TRP A 597 -14.70 -19.67 18.21
N ARG A 598 -15.38 -18.89 17.38
CA ARG A 598 -16.37 -19.41 16.43
C ARG A 598 -15.78 -20.34 15.39
N VAL A 599 -14.55 -20.06 14.95
CA VAL A 599 -13.81 -20.92 14.03
C VAL A 599 -13.27 -22.15 14.75
N THR A 600 -12.68 -21.95 15.94
CA THR A 600 -12.04 -23.04 16.68
C THR A 600 -13.03 -24.03 17.30
N GLU A 601 -14.29 -23.62 17.53
CA GLU A 601 -15.37 -24.46 18.05
C GLU A 601 -16.33 -24.97 16.95
N GLY A 602 -16.01 -24.70 15.67
CA GLY A 602 -16.81 -25.17 14.53
C GLY A 602 -18.16 -24.44 14.33
N ASP A 603 -18.36 -23.30 15.01
CA ASP A 603 -19.60 -22.51 14.90
C ASP A 603 -19.64 -21.63 13.61
N LEU A 604 -18.50 -21.42 12.97
CA LEU A 604 -18.37 -20.89 11.61
C LEU A 604 -17.89 -22.05 10.72
N GLU A 605 -18.81 -22.72 10.07
CA GLU A 605 -18.47 -23.68 9.02
C GLU A 605 -17.72 -22.97 7.89
N ASP A 606 -16.74 -23.65 7.30
CA ASP A 606 -16.09 -23.19 6.08
C ASP A 606 -17.21 -23.04 5.02
N ALA A 607 -17.48 -21.83 4.59
CA ALA A 607 -18.27 -21.60 3.40
C ALA A 607 -17.45 -22.16 2.21
N GLN A 608 -17.54 -23.49 2.03
CA GLN A 608 -17.21 -24.15 0.79
C GLN A 608 -18.46 -24.10 -0.06
N SER A 609 -18.50 -23.16 -0.97
CA SER A 609 -19.16 -23.35 -2.27
C SER A 609 -18.88 -22.11 -3.14
#